data_ba6f3713c251f18811dd92f065a3e926
#
_entry.id   ba6f3713c251f18811dd92f065a3e926
#
_cell.length_a   1.000
_cell.length_b   1.000
_cell.length_c   1.000
_cell.angle_alpha   90.00
_cell.angle_beta   90.00
_cell.angle_gamma   90.00
#
_symmetry.space_group_name_H-M   'P 1'
#
loop_
_entity.id
_entity.type
_entity.pdbx_description
1 polymer ?
#
loop_
_entity_poly.entity_id
_entity_poly.type
_entity_poly.pdbx_seq_one_letter_code
_entity_poly.pdbx_strand_id
1 'polypeptide(L)'
;MSEYPKFFSLLNKNLNHNSIITDVGSTKKNLISLKKKKLSKNLDWVMSHPISGSEVSGPKYGNANLFKNKWCIIIKDKNVLKQKKVERFWKSLGSKIIIMNPNDHDKIFSVTSHLPHLIAYNLIKTAQDFQKKKNKNLIKFSAGGLRDFSRIAASNEIMWRDIFFENKTNMIEAINLFMKNLKDFKKNISKKENSKIIKKLINSKVVRKPVSYTHLRAHETLAY
;
A
#
# COMPACT_ATOMS: atom_id res chain seq x y z
N MET A 1 -5.61 10.07 -5.72
CA MET A 1 -7.04 9.67 -5.73
C MET A 1 -7.95 10.84 -6.04
N SER A 2 -7.68 12.02 -5.51
CA SER A 2 -8.42 13.28 -5.78
C SER A 2 -8.49 13.70 -7.26
N GLU A 3 -7.58 13.20 -8.09
CA GLU A 3 -7.52 13.55 -9.52
C GLU A 3 -8.48 12.74 -10.42
N TYR A 4 -9.03 11.62 -9.96
CA TYR A 4 -9.91 10.78 -10.79
C TYR A 4 -11.11 11.53 -11.40
N PRO A 5 -11.81 12.45 -10.69
CA PRO A 5 -12.92 13.19 -11.28
C PRO A 5 -12.54 14.01 -12.51
N LYS A 6 -11.35 14.62 -12.51
CA LYS A 6 -10.82 15.39 -13.65
C LYS A 6 -10.51 14.45 -14.83
N PHE A 7 -9.87 13.31 -14.55
CA PHE A 7 -9.58 12.31 -15.58
C PHE A 7 -10.83 11.77 -16.24
N PHE A 8 -11.90 11.50 -15.50
CA PHE A 8 -13.15 10.99 -16.11
C PHE A 8 -13.75 11.96 -17.11
N SER A 9 -13.69 13.27 -16.86
CA SER A 9 -14.14 14.27 -17.82
C SER A 9 -13.34 14.18 -19.13
N LEU A 10 -12.01 14.07 -19.02
CA LEU A 10 -11.14 13.91 -20.19
C LEU A 10 -11.36 12.59 -20.93
N LEU A 11 -11.50 11.49 -20.21
CA LEU A 11 -11.71 10.17 -20.78
C LEU A 11 -13.06 10.10 -21.53
N ASN A 12 -14.13 10.64 -20.94
CA ASN A 12 -15.45 10.68 -21.55
C ASN A 12 -15.46 11.47 -22.88
N LYS A 13 -14.62 12.51 -22.97
CA LYS A 13 -14.54 13.38 -24.15
C LYS A 13 -13.70 12.79 -25.28
N ASN A 14 -12.64 12.02 -24.93
CA ASN A 14 -11.58 11.68 -25.88
C ASN A 14 -11.48 10.19 -26.20
N LEU A 15 -12.15 9.30 -25.46
CA LEU A 15 -12.07 7.86 -25.70
C LEU A 15 -13.23 7.32 -26.52
N ASN A 16 -12.91 6.37 -27.40
CA ASN A 16 -13.88 5.64 -28.21
C ASN A 16 -14.55 4.51 -27.39
N HIS A 17 -15.74 4.08 -27.81
CA HIS A 17 -16.58 3.07 -27.15
C HIS A 17 -15.92 1.70 -26.91
N ASN A 18 -14.85 1.38 -27.64
CA ASN A 18 -14.13 0.11 -27.50
C ASN A 18 -12.89 0.19 -26.61
N SER A 19 -12.60 1.37 -26.04
CA SER A 19 -11.44 1.56 -25.18
C SER A 19 -11.62 0.88 -23.83
N ILE A 20 -10.57 0.23 -23.34
CA ILE A 20 -10.52 -0.33 -21.99
C ILE A 20 -9.59 0.53 -21.15
N ILE A 21 -10.13 1.05 -20.07
CA ILE A 21 -9.39 1.83 -19.08
C ILE A 21 -8.90 0.87 -18.00
N THR A 22 -7.64 1.00 -17.59
CA THR A 22 -7.13 0.41 -16.37
C THR A 22 -6.40 1.48 -15.56
N ASP A 23 -6.21 1.28 -14.27
CA ASP A 23 -5.60 2.25 -13.36
C ASP A 23 -4.56 1.58 -12.46
N VAL A 24 -3.83 2.40 -11.71
CA VAL A 24 -2.78 1.98 -10.76
C VAL A 24 -3.08 2.44 -9.32
N GLY A 25 -4.31 2.84 -9.05
CA GLY A 25 -4.69 3.43 -7.76
C GLY A 25 -4.57 2.46 -6.59
N SER A 26 -4.23 2.97 -5.41
CA SER A 26 -3.99 2.18 -4.20
C SER A 26 -5.25 1.83 -3.41
N THR A 27 -6.41 2.41 -3.74
CA THR A 27 -7.73 2.10 -3.14
C THR A 27 -8.74 1.83 -4.24
N LYS A 28 -9.77 1.02 -3.97
CA LYS A 28 -10.68 0.53 -5.00
C LYS A 28 -12.17 0.71 -4.69
N LYS A 29 -12.58 0.54 -3.44
CA LYS A 29 -14.00 0.51 -3.06
C LYS A 29 -14.74 1.78 -3.48
N ASN A 30 -14.21 2.94 -3.13
CA ASN A 30 -14.85 4.21 -3.41
C ASN A 30 -14.86 4.56 -4.91
N LEU A 31 -13.90 4.04 -5.67
CA LEU A 31 -13.82 4.24 -7.11
C LEU A 31 -14.98 3.59 -7.86
N ILE A 32 -15.60 2.54 -7.34
CA ILE A 32 -16.78 1.90 -7.95
C ILE A 32 -17.95 2.88 -8.03
N SER A 33 -18.21 3.59 -6.94
CA SER A 33 -19.30 4.59 -6.93
C SER A 33 -18.97 5.78 -7.82
N LEU A 34 -17.71 6.19 -7.85
CA LEU A 34 -17.22 7.26 -8.70
C LEU A 34 -17.31 6.88 -10.19
N LYS A 35 -16.90 5.64 -10.56
CA LYS A 35 -17.09 5.07 -11.90
C LYS A 35 -18.54 5.18 -12.35
N LYS A 36 -19.48 4.71 -11.53
CA LYS A 36 -20.91 4.73 -11.85
C LYS A 36 -21.46 6.13 -12.05
N LYS A 37 -20.96 7.12 -11.33
CA LYS A 37 -21.46 8.51 -11.38
C LYS A 37 -20.83 9.36 -12.47
N LYS A 38 -19.57 9.12 -12.81
CA LYS A 38 -18.76 10.05 -13.60
C LYS A 38 -18.23 9.48 -14.92
N LEU A 39 -18.07 8.16 -15.04
CA LEU A 39 -17.60 7.55 -16.27
C LEU A 39 -18.78 7.22 -17.18
N SER A 40 -18.65 7.53 -18.47
CA SER A 40 -19.64 7.16 -19.49
C SER A 40 -19.89 5.64 -19.49
N LYS A 41 -21.15 5.23 -19.64
CA LYS A 41 -21.55 3.81 -19.68
C LYS A 41 -20.93 3.04 -20.85
N ASN A 42 -20.48 3.74 -21.88
CA ASN A 42 -19.87 3.17 -23.08
C ASN A 42 -18.37 2.87 -22.89
N LEU A 43 -17.78 3.30 -21.78
CA LEU A 43 -16.38 3.08 -21.46
C LEU A 43 -16.24 1.98 -20.41
N ASP A 44 -15.34 1.05 -20.66
CA ASP A 44 -15.01 -0.03 -19.73
C ASP A 44 -13.78 0.31 -18.89
N TRP A 45 -13.93 0.20 -17.59
CA TRP A 45 -12.83 0.37 -16.67
C TRP A 45 -12.65 -0.87 -15.81
N VAL A 46 -11.60 -1.61 -16.09
CA VAL A 46 -11.13 -2.74 -15.30
C VAL A 46 -10.05 -2.24 -14.35
N MET A 47 -10.39 -2.13 -13.07
CA MET A 47 -9.51 -1.56 -12.06
C MET A 47 -8.35 -2.49 -11.73
N SER A 48 -7.14 -1.93 -11.61
CA SER A 48 -5.96 -2.67 -11.19
C SER A 48 -5.10 -1.90 -10.19
N HIS A 49 -4.27 -2.62 -9.44
CA HIS A 49 -3.33 -2.08 -8.49
C HIS A 49 -2.02 -2.87 -8.55
N PRO A 50 -1.02 -2.44 -9.33
CA PRO A 50 0.30 -3.02 -9.29
C PRO A 50 0.97 -2.70 -7.95
N ILE A 51 1.44 -3.74 -7.25
CA ILE A 51 2.12 -3.61 -5.96
C ILE A 51 3.59 -3.37 -6.24
N SER A 52 3.86 -2.20 -6.75
CA SER A 52 5.18 -1.77 -7.19
C SER A 52 5.29 -0.26 -7.00
N GLY A 53 6.45 0.19 -6.62
CA GLY A 53 6.73 1.60 -6.39
C GLY A 53 7.91 1.79 -5.46
N SER A 54 8.32 3.02 -5.33
CA SER A 54 9.36 3.47 -4.41
C SER A 54 8.88 4.77 -3.74
N GLU A 55 9.66 5.27 -2.81
CA GLU A 55 9.42 6.56 -2.14
C GLU A 55 9.59 7.77 -3.08
N VAL A 56 10.26 7.58 -4.22
CA VAL A 56 10.42 8.62 -5.25
C VAL A 56 9.29 8.57 -6.28
N SER A 57 8.98 9.72 -6.88
CA SER A 57 7.91 9.84 -7.87
C SER A 57 8.36 10.67 -9.08
N GLY A 58 7.65 10.47 -10.19
CA GLY A 58 7.90 11.17 -11.45
C GLY A 58 8.56 10.32 -12.52
N PRO A 59 8.42 10.72 -13.81
CA PRO A 59 8.83 9.89 -14.96
C PRO A 59 10.32 9.59 -15.00
N LYS A 60 11.18 10.45 -14.47
CA LYS A 60 12.64 10.24 -14.45
C LYS A 60 13.09 9.04 -13.61
N TYR A 61 12.22 8.54 -12.74
CA TYR A 61 12.47 7.33 -11.94
C TYR A 61 11.81 6.09 -12.53
N GLY A 62 11.28 6.19 -13.75
CA GLY A 62 10.71 5.06 -14.48
C GLY A 62 11.77 3.98 -14.73
N ASN A 63 11.36 2.70 -14.59
CA ASN A 63 12.22 1.55 -14.81
C ASN A 63 11.43 0.49 -15.58
N ALA A 64 12.01 -0.03 -16.67
CA ALA A 64 11.39 -1.06 -17.49
C ALA A 64 11.04 -2.34 -16.72
N ASN A 65 11.78 -2.66 -15.66
CA ASN A 65 11.55 -3.82 -14.81
C ASN A 65 10.64 -3.54 -13.60
N LEU A 66 10.02 -2.37 -13.53
CA LEU A 66 9.24 -1.93 -12.35
C LEU A 66 8.18 -2.95 -11.91
N PHE A 67 7.53 -3.61 -12.87
CA PHE A 67 6.44 -4.55 -12.62
C PHE A 67 6.86 -6.02 -12.66
N LYS A 68 8.09 -6.30 -13.09
CA LYS A 68 8.60 -7.67 -13.24
C LYS A 68 8.61 -8.40 -11.89
N ASN A 69 7.98 -9.58 -11.86
CA ASN A 69 7.82 -10.41 -10.66
C ASN A 69 7.05 -9.75 -9.50
N LYS A 70 6.41 -8.59 -9.71
CA LYS A 70 5.56 -7.93 -8.72
C LYS A 70 4.11 -8.38 -8.87
N TRP A 71 3.36 -8.33 -7.77
CA TRP A 71 1.93 -8.58 -7.82
C TRP A 71 1.19 -7.41 -8.47
N CYS A 72 0.23 -7.71 -9.33
CA CYS A 72 -0.78 -6.76 -9.77
C CYS A 72 -2.16 -7.32 -9.40
N ILE A 73 -2.87 -6.58 -8.56
CA ILE A 73 -4.23 -6.93 -8.15
C ILE A 73 -5.17 -6.42 -9.22
N ILE A 74 -6.02 -7.30 -9.76
CA ILE A 74 -7.11 -6.91 -10.67
C ILE A 74 -8.43 -7.06 -9.92
N ILE A 75 -9.22 -6.02 -9.91
CA ILE A 75 -10.53 -6.06 -9.28
C ILE A 75 -11.46 -6.84 -10.18
N LYS A 76 -12.15 -7.83 -9.59
CA LYS A 76 -13.12 -8.68 -10.30
C LYS A 76 -14.14 -7.81 -11.04
N ASP A 77 -14.20 -7.97 -12.34
CA ASP A 77 -15.14 -7.26 -13.22
C ASP A 77 -16.21 -8.19 -13.74
N LYS A 78 -17.39 -7.64 -14.04
CA LYS A 78 -18.51 -8.39 -14.66
C LYS A 78 -18.18 -8.80 -16.09
N ASN A 79 -17.42 -7.97 -16.81
CA ASN A 79 -16.98 -8.25 -18.18
C ASN A 79 -15.67 -9.06 -18.15
N VAL A 80 -15.81 -10.38 -18.10
CA VAL A 80 -14.68 -11.32 -18.04
C VAL A 80 -13.73 -11.18 -19.22
N LEU A 81 -14.23 -10.88 -20.42
CA LEU A 81 -13.39 -10.74 -21.62
C LEU A 81 -12.46 -9.53 -21.49
N LYS A 82 -12.97 -8.40 -21.03
CA LYS A 82 -12.18 -7.19 -20.81
C LYS A 82 -11.22 -7.33 -19.63
N GLN A 83 -11.65 -8.00 -18.56
CA GLN A 83 -10.75 -8.36 -17.46
C GLN A 83 -9.56 -9.18 -17.97
N LYS A 84 -9.80 -10.24 -18.78
CA LYS A 84 -8.72 -11.05 -19.37
C LYS A 84 -7.77 -10.25 -20.28
N LYS A 85 -8.24 -9.21 -20.95
CA LYS A 85 -7.37 -8.32 -21.73
C LYS A 85 -6.43 -7.52 -20.82
N VAL A 86 -6.94 -6.98 -19.71
CA VAL A 86 -6.12 -6.26 -18.71
C VAL A 86 -5.16 -7.21 -17.98
N GLU A 87 -5.59 -8.45 -17.68
CA GLU A 87 -4.69 -9.47 -17.13
C GLU A 87 -3.51 -9.75 -18.07
N ARG A 88 -3.77 -9.94 -19.37
CA ARG A 88 -2.72 -10.16 -20.39
C ARG A 88 -1.77 -8.96 -20.47
N PHE A 89 -2.29 -7.75 -20.43
CA PHE A 89 -1.48 -6.54 -20.42
C PHE A 89 -0.52 -6.52 -19.23
N TRP A 90 -0.99 -6.72 -18.01
CA TRP A 90 -0.10 -6.73 -16.83
C TRP A 90 0.88 -7.92 -16.82
N LYS A 91 0.45 -9.09 -17.31
CA LYS A 91 1.36 -10.24 -17.51
C LYS A 91 2.47 -9.95 -18.52
N SER A 92 2.18 -9.23 -19.62
CA SER A 92 3.21 -8.85 -20.59
C SER A 92 4.28 -7.90 -20.02
N LEU A 93 3.91 -7.16 -18.96
CA LEU A 93 4.87 -6.35 -18.18
C LEU A 93 5.61 -7.15 -17.08
N GLY A 94 5.42 -8.47 -17.04
CA GLY A 94 6.05 -9.36 -16.08
C GLY A 94 5.38 -9.46 -14.71
N SER A 95 4.19 -8.91 -14.54
CA SER A 95 3.46 -8.96 -13.27
C SER A 95 2.85 -10.34 -12.99
N LYS A 96 2.80 -10.70 -11.70
CA LYS A 96 1.99 -11.80 -11.17
C LYS A 96 0.58 -11.31 -10.89
N ILE A 97 -0.44 -11.99 -11.42
CA ILE A 97 -1.84 -11.53 -11.29
C ILE A 97 -2.56 -12.25 -10.16
N ILE A 98 -3.31 -11.48 -9.39
CA ILE A 98 -4.33 -11.99 -8.48
C ILE A 98 -5.62 -11.20 -8.67
N ILE A 99 -6.77 -11.91 -8.67
CA ILE A 99 -8.10 -11.30 -8.79
C ILE A 99 -8.69 -11.19 -7.38
N MET A 100 -9.26 -10.03 -7.08
CA MET A 100 -9.78 -9.74 -5.76
C MET A 100 -11.05 -8.89 -5.86
N ASN A 101 -11.94 -8.99 -4.88
CA ASN A 101 -13.02 -8.01 -4.79
C ASN A 101 -12.54 -6.70 -4.14
N PRO A 102 -13.20 -5.57 -4.39
CA PRO A 102 -12.72 -4.27 -3.95
C PRO A 102 -12.74 -4.08 -2.43
N ASN A 103 -13.66 -4.76 -1.70
CA ASN A 103 -13.70 -4.66 -0.24
C ASN A 103 -12.52 -5.39 0.40
N ASP A 104 -12.22 -6.62 -0.07
CA ASP A 104 -11.08 -7.40 0.43
C ASP A 104 -9.77 -6.71 0.08
N HIS A 105 -9.66 -6.14 -1.14
CA HIS A 105 -8.52 -5.33 -1.52
C HIS A 105 -8.26 -4.23 -0.49
N ASP A 106 -9.21 -3.34 -0.26
CA ASP A 106 -9.01 -2.19 0.62
C ASP A 106 -8.79 -2.60 2.08
N LYS A 107 -9.44 -3.69 2.53
CA LYS A 107 -9.23 -4.24 3.87
C LYS A 107 -7.82 -4.85 4.04
N ILE A 108 -7.35 -5.64 3.10
CA ILE A 108 -6.00 -6.23 3.13
C ILE A 108 -4.95 -5.13 3.11
N PHE A 109 -5.06 -4.18 2.17
CA PHE A 109 -4.07 -3.12 2.03
C PHE A 109 -4.10 -2.10 3.18
N SER A 110 -5.20 -1.98 3.92
CA SER A 110 -5.21 -1.15 5.14
C SER A 110 -4.20 -1.64 6.18
N VAL A 111 -3.98 -2.95 6.28
CA VAL A 111 -3.06 -3.56 7.26
C VAL A 111 -1.67 -3.81 6.66
N THR A 112 -1.58 -4.24 5.39
CA THR A 112 -0.31 -4.68 4.79
C THR A 112 0.49 -3.54 4.17
N SER A 113 -0.13 -2.40 3.89
CA SER A 113 0.49 -1.24 3.25
C SER A 113 0.20 0.07 3.99
N HIS A 114 -1.08 0.42 4.17
CA HIS A 114 -1.45 1.76 4.63
C HIS A 114 -1.06 1.98 6.10
N LEU A 115 -1.35 1.03 6.98
CA LEU A 115 -0.97 1.11 8.39
C LEU A 115 0.56 1.20 8.59
N PRO A 116 1.40 0.39 7.93
CA PRO A 116 2.85 0.54 7.98
C PRO A 116 3.35 1.95 7.66
N HIS A 117 2.81 2.60 6.61
CA HIS A 117 3.20 3.98 6.29
C HIS A 117 2.74 4.97 7.37
N LEU A 118 1.51 4.83 7.87
CA LEU A 118 1.04 5.66 8.98
C LEU A 118 1.93 5.52 10.22
N ILE A 119 2.34 4.30 10.55
CA ILE A 119 3.24 4.02 11.69
C ILE A 119 4.61 4.67 11.44
N ALA A 120 5.15 4.60 10.22
CA ALA A 120 6.42 5.23 9.89
C ALA A 120 6.36 6.76 10.09
N TYR A 121 5.31 7.42 9.61
CA TYR A 121 5.08 8.85 9.88
C TYR A 121 4.98 9.16 11.38
N ASN A 122 4.22 8.33 12.13
CA ASN A 122 4.09 8.52 13.58
C ASN A 122 5.37 8.24 14.35
N LEU A 123 6.20 7.29 13.91
CA LEU A 123 7.49 7.02 14.51
C LEU A 123 8.42 8.22 14.41
N ILE A 124 8.51 8.84 13.23
CA ILE A 124 9.29 10.08 13.04
C ILE A 124 8.71 11.22 13.88
N LYS A 125 7.39 11.40 13.89
CA LYS A 125 6.72 12.40 14.74
C LYS A 125 7.04 12.20 16.22
N THR A 126 7.01 10.96 16.70
CA THR A 126 7.36 10.62 18.09
C THR A 126 8.81 10.97 18.41
N ALA A 127 9.74 10.66 17.50
CA ALA A 127 11.15 11.01 17.65
C ALA A 127 11.36 12.52 17.69
N GLN A 128 10.66 13.27 16.84
CA GLN A 128 10.71 14.74 16.84
C GLN A 128 10.17 15.35 18.14
N ASP A 129 9.04 14.85 18.65
CA ASP A 129 8.45 15.35 19.90
C ASP A 129 9.36 15.06 21.09
N PHE A 130 9.96 13.86 21.13
CA PHE A 130 10.94 13.52 22.15
C PHE A 130 12.18 14.42 22.09
N GLN A 131 12.69 14.70 20.88
CA GLN A 131 13.83 15.60 20.67
C GLN A 131 13.53 17.02 21.15
N LYS A 132 12.37 17.58 20.79
CA LYS A 132 11.91 18.90 21.24
C LYS A 132 11.85 18.98 22.77
N LYS A 133 11.24 17.96 23.41
CA LYS A 133 11.11 17.89 24.87
C LYS A 133 12.48 17.88 25.59
N LYS A 134 13.50 17.28 24.98
CA LYS A 134 14.85 17.16 25.53
C LYS A 134 15.79 18.28 25.11
N ASN A 135 15.35 19.17 24.20
CA ASN A 135 16.16 20.23 23.61
C ASN A 135 17.54 19.74 23.10
N LYS A 136 17.57 18.57 22.44
CA LYS A 136 18.79 17.92 21.92
C LYS A 136 18.51 17.25 20.58
N ASN A 137 19.46 17.36 19.65
CA ASN A 137 19.37 16.64 18.37
C ASN A 137 19.68 15.15 18.55
N LEU A 138 18.67 14.36 18.92
CA LEU A 138 18.78 12.93 19.23
C LEU A 138 18.63 12.03 17.99
N ILE A 139 17.98 12.52 16.94
CA ILE A 139 17.74 11.74 15.71
C ILE A 139 19.07 11.37 15.02
N LYS A 140 20.12 12.19 15.17
CA LYS A 140 21.45 11.89 14.64
C LYS A 140 22.07 10.59 15.18
N PHE A 141 21.62 10.12 16.33
CA PHE A 141 22.08 8.85 16.92
C PHE A 141 21.28 7.64 16.42
N SER A 142 20.43 7.82 15.40
CA SER A 142 19.62 6.74 14.84
C SER A 142 20.50 5.67 14.21
N ALA A 143 20.32 4.42 14.63
CA ALA A 143 20.86 3.24 13.98
C ALA A 143 19.92 2.74 12.85
N GLY A 144 20.30 1.63 12.21
CA GLY A 144 19.56 1.04 11.07
C GLY A 144 18.07 0.88 11.33
N GLY A 145 17.66 0.50 12.54
CA GLY A 145 16.23 0.28 12.84
C GLY A 145 15.32 1.48 12.57
N LEU A 146 15.69 2.68 13.05
CA LEU A 146 14.88 3.88 12.76
C LEU A 146 14.99 4.25 11.28
N ARG A 147 16.18 4.18 10.68
CA ARG A 147 16.42 4.51 9.27
C ARG A 147 15.59 3.65 8.35
N ASP A 148 15.67 2.33 8.50
CA ASP A 148 14.99 1.37 7.61
C ASP A 148 13.47 1.45 7.78
N PHE A 149 12.99 1.56 9.02
CA PHE A 149 11.56 1.62 9.29
C PHE A 149 10.92 2.94 8.86
N SER A 150 11.65 4.06 8.95
CA SER A 150 11.15 5.38 8.58
C SER A 150 11.36 5.73 7.11
N ARG A 151 12.07 4.93 6.32
CA ARG A 151 12.34 5.20 4.90
C ARG A 151 11.06 5.49 4.13
N ILE A 152 10.00 4.73 4.37
CA ILE A 152 8.72 4.91 3.71
C ILE A 152 7.95 6.17 4.14
N ALA A 153 8.35 6.84 5.21
CA ALA A 153 7.80 8.15 5.60
C ALA A 153 8.29 9.31 4.70
N ALA A 154 9.23 9.06 3.79
CA ALA A 154 9.66 10.03 2.78
C ALA A 154 8.76 10.03 1.52
N SER A 155 7.68 9.25 1.51
CA SER A 155 6.74 9.17 0.39
C SER A 155 5.87 10.42 0.28
N ASN A 156 5.28 10.63 -0.92
CA ASN A 156 4.46 11.81 -1.21
C ASN A 156 3.26 11.94 -0.26
N GLU A 157 3.20 13.05 0.45
CA GLU A 157 2.22 13.33 1.52
C GLU A 157 0.79 13.47 1.00
N ILE A 158 0.60 14.05 -0.20
CA ILE A 158 -0.72 14.22 -0.81
C ILE A 158 -1.29 12.86 -1.21
N MET A 159 -0.47 12.02 -1.82
CA MET A 159 -0.86 10.65 -2.18
C MET A 159 -1.31 9.87 -0.93
N TRP A 160 -0.54 9.93 0.15
CA TRP A 160 -0.85 9.20 1.39
C TRP A 160 -2.06 9.75 2.13
N ARG A 161 -2.23 11.06 2.17
CA ARG A 161 -3.47 11.71 2.65
C ARG A 161 -4.70 11.14 1.93
N ASP A 162 -4.64 11.11 0.60
CA ASP A 162 -5.75 10.61 -0.22
C ASP A 162 -6.02 9.12 0.05
N ILE A 163 -4.98 8.30 0.15
CA ILE A 163 -5.11 6.87 0.47
C ILE A 163 -5.79 6.67 1.83
N PHE A 164 -5.37 7.42 2.86
CA PHE A 164 -5.96 7.32 4.20
C PHE A 164 -7.43 7.74 4.22
N PHE A 165 -7.78 8.79 3.50
CA PHE A 165 -9.16 9.28 3.44
C PHE A 165 -10.07 8.37 2.62
N GLU A 166 -9.62 7.89 1.49
CA GLU A 166 -10.38 6.98 0.63
C GLU A 166 -10.61 5.62 1.29
N ASN A 167 -9.66 5.13 2.09
CA ASN A 167 -9.79 3.89 2.84
C ASN A 167 -10.12 4.10 4.34
N LYS A 168 -10.78 5.21 4.67
CA LYS A 168 -11.00 5.71 6.04
C LYS A 168 -11.50 4.63 7.00
N THR A 169 -12.55 3.91 6.65
CA THR A 169 -13.20 2.93 7.53
C THR A 169 -12.22 1.82 7.93
N ASN A 170 -11.57 1.20 6.94
CA ASN A 170 -10.59 0.13 7.18
C ASN A 170 -9.34 0.66 7.90
N MET A 171 -8.93 1.90 7.62
CA MET A 171 -7.81 2.53 8.32
C MET A 171 -8.10 2.74 9.81
N ILE A 172 -9.29 3.23 10.16
CA ILE A 172 -9.68 3.39 11.57
C ILE A 172 -9.72 2.04 12.29
N GLU A 173 -10.26 1.00 11.64
CA GLU A 173 -10.26 -0.37 12.18
C GLU A 173 -8.83 -0.88 12.43
N ALA A 174 -7.95 -0.73 11.44
CA ALA A 174 -6.55 -1.14 11.54
C ALA A 174 -5.77 -0.37 12.63
N ILE A 175 -6.00 0.95 12.74
CA ILE A 175 -5.41 1.79 13.78
C ILE A 175 -5.87 1.34 15.17
N ASN A 176 -7.17 1.10 15.35
CA ASN A 176 -7.71 0.66 16.64
C ASN A 176 -7.13 -0.69 17.07
N LEU A 177 -6.99 -1.64 16.14
CA LEU A 177 -6.35 -2.92 16.40
C LEU A 177 -4.87 -2.75 16.76
N PHE A 178 -4.14 -1.91 16.03
CA PHE A 178 -2.74 -1.61 16.34
C PHE A 178 -2.58 -0.96 17.72
N MET A 179 -3.41 0.02 18.05
CA MET A 179 -3.40 0.67 19.35
C MET A 179 -3.71 -0.30 20.50
N LYS A 180 -4.67 -1.21 20.30
CA LYS A 180 -4.98 -2.27 21.26
C LYS A 180 -3.74 -3.15 21.53
N ASN A 181 -3.08 -3.61 20.46
CA ASN A 181 -1.87 -4.42 20.57
C ASN A 181 -0.72 -3.66 21.24
N LEU A 182 -0.55 -2.38 20.91
CA LEU A 182 0.50 -1.54 21.52
C LEU A 182 0.23 -1.30 23.02
N LYS A 183 -1.02 -1.05 23.40
CA LYS A 183 -1.42 -0.95 24.81
C LYS A 183 -1.13 -2.23 25.59
N ASP A 184 -1.36 -3.39 24.98
CA ASP A 184 -1.06 -4.68 25.59
C ASP A 184 0.46 -4.91 25.74
N PHE A 185 1.28 -4.55 24.74
CA PHE A 185 2.74 -4.53 24.90
C PHE A 185 3.17 -3.59 26.02
N LYS A 186 2.66 -2.36 26.06
CA LYS A 186 2.95 -1.38 27.12
C LYS A 186 2.66 -1.95 28.50
N LYS A 187 1.49 -2.61 28.69
CA LYS A 187 1.09 -3.26 29.93
C LYS A 187 2.10 -4.34 30.35
N ASN A 188 2.47 -5.23 29.41
CA ASN A 188 3.40 -6.33 29.72
C ASN A 188 4.81 -5.81 30.03
N ILE A 189 5.26 -4.74 29.36
CA ILE A 189 6.56 -4.10 29.66
C ILE A 189 6.53 -3.46 31.06
N SER A 190 5.50 -2.68 31.39
CA SER A 190 5.39 -2.00 32.69
C SER A 190 5.34 -2.97 33.87
N LYS A 191 4.76 -4.15 33.65
CA LYS A 191 4.68 -5.21 34.67
C LYS A 191 5.86 -6.20 34.63
N LYS A 192 6.82 -6.03 33.73
CA LYS A 192 7.95 -6.95 33.50
C LYS A 192 7.50 -8.41 33.28
N GLU A 193 6.38 -8.61 32.57
CA GLU A 193 5.81 -9.94 32.30
C GLU A 193 6.64 -10.69 31.23
N ASN A 194 7.80 -11.21 31.65
CA ASN A 194 8.81 -11.81 30.78
C ASN A 194 8.26 -12.86 29.81
N SER A 195 7.55 -13.88 30.31
CA SER A 195 7.02 -14.98 29.49
C SER A 195 6.03 -14.49 28.42
N LYS A 196 5.18 -13.49 28.76
CA LYS A 196 4.22 -12.91 27.79
C LYS A 196 4.93 -12.13 26.70
N ILE A 197 5.95 -11.35 27.04
CA ILE A 197 6.75 -10.61 26.06
C ILE A 197 7.47 -11.58 25.13
N ILE A 198 8.20 -12.56 25.67
CA ILE A 198 8.93 -13.55 24.87
C ILE A 198 7.97 -14.28 23.91
N LYS A 199 6.81 -14.75 24.39
CA LYS A 199 5.81 -15.42 23.54
C LYS A 199 5.36 -14.55 22.36
N LYS A 200 5.10 -13.25 22.58
CA LYS A 200 4.72 -12.31 21.51
C LYS A 200 5.83 -12.13 20.49
N LEU A 201 7.07 -11.97 20.94
CA LEU A 201 8.23 -11.80 20.05
C LEU A 201 8.47 -13.05 19.20
N ILE A 202 8.39 -14.25 19.82
CA ILE A 202 8.50 -15.53 19.08
C ILE A 202 7.42 -15.65 18.03
N ASN A 203 6.15 -15.40 18.38
CA ASN A 203 5.04 -15.47 17.43
C ASN A 203 5.25 -14.52 16.26
N SER A 204 5.64 -13.28 16.51
CA SER A 204 5.95 -12.31 15.45
C SER A 204 7.09 -12.77 14.56
N LYS A 205 8.15 -13.35 15.12
CA LYS A 205 9.28 -13.92 14.37
C LYS A 205 8.84 -15.07 13.45
N VAL A 206 7.97 -15.94 13.91
CA VAL A 206 7.43 -17.06 13.12
C VAL A 206 6.63 -16.55 11.92
N VAL A 207 5.73 -15.60 12.16
CA VAL A 207 4.90 -15.00 11.09
C VAL A 207 5.76 -14.21 10.08
N ARG A 208 6.86 -13.59 10.53
CA ARG A 208 7.77 -12.81 9.67
C ARG A 208 8.56 -13.67 8.68
N LYS A 209 8.89 -14.91 9.03
CA LYS A 209 9.71 -15.81 8.18
C LYS A 209 9.20 -15.95 6.74
N PRO A 210 7.91 -16.28 6.47
CA PRO A 210 7.41 -16.38 5.09
C PRO A 210 7.47 -15.08 4.30
N VAL A 211 7.33 -13.93 4.99
CA VAL A 211 7.37 -12.60 4.35
C VAL A 211 8.77 -12.28 3.83
N SER A 212 9.86 -12.75 4.48
CA SER A 212 11.23 -12.55 4.01
C SER A 212 11.55 -13.39 2.77
N TYR A 213 11.06 -14.62 2.69
CA TYR A 213 11.33 -15.51 1.54
C TYR A 213 10.73 -15.01 0.22
N THR A 214 9.63 -14.29 0.25
CA THR A 214 9.04 -13.71 -0.98
C THR A 214 9.88 -12.56 -1.56
N HIS A 215 10.70 -11.89 -0.75
CA HIS A 215 11.60 -10.83 -1.20
C HIS A 215 13.02 -11.33 -1.54
N LEU A 216 13.55 -12.32 -0.82
CA LEU A 216 14.90 -12.86 -1.05
C LEU A 216 15.03 -13.60 -2.37
N ARG A 217 14.03 -14.37 -2.81
CA ARG A 217 14.03 -15.00 -4.15
C ARG A 217 14.05 -14.01 -5.32
N ALA A 218 13.75 -12.74 -5.08
CA ALA A 218 13.87 -11.70 -6.11
C ALA A 218 15.29 -11.09 -6.20
N HIS A 219 16.14 -11.30 -5.19
CA HIS A 219 17.51 -10.81 -5.17
C HIS A 219 18.56 -11.88 -5.50
N GLU A 220 18.27 -13.16 -5.24
CA GLU A 220 19.22 -14.26 -5.50
C GLU A 220 19.35 -14.68 -6.97
N THR A 221 18.49 -14.18 -7.87
CA THR A 221 18.61 -14.43 -9.32
C THR A 221 19.46 -13.40 -10.06
N LEU A 222 20.18 -12.53 -9.38
CA LEU A 222 21.07 -11.52 -9.99
C LEU A 222 22.57 -11.75 -9.69
N ALA A 223 22.93 -12.91 -9.16
CA ALA A 223 24.32 -13.27 -8.91
C ALA A 223 24.67 -14.60 -9.65
N TYR A 224 24.60 -14.57 -11.01
CA TYR A 224 25.41 -15.45 -11.88
C TYR A 224 25.35 -14.87 -13.29
#